data_1f0aad936ed08d9f4773a860df01eb2f
#
_entry.id   1f0aad936ed08d9f4773a860df01eb2f
#
_cell.length_a   1.000
_cell.length_b   1.000
_cell.length_c   1.000
_cell.angle_alpha   90.00
_cell.angle_beta   90.00
_cell.angle_gamma   90.00
#
_symmetry.space_group_name_H-M   'P 1'
#
loop_
_entity.id
_entity.type
_entity.pdbx_description
1 polymer ?
#
loop_
_entity_poly.entity_id
_entity_poly.type
_entity_poly.pdbx_seq_one_letter_code
_entity_poly.pdbx_strand_id
1 'polypeptide(L)'
;MHGHWYYYRAGNLVQYFFYKNIACFTAQLYFAFFNSFSTQTLFDEMSLTMYNIIYTSLPVFLFGLFEKNYDDKVLVNKPELYKKIHKNALLSPKVSLMWLFDAVWSSMVTFFAFYLLFANHSSETSKSNLGMLSFGFAIYQSVVVVVSFRILAHSRFWNILLLLTIFFSLIMLLCFNLIYHSFSEALNAPNSMYQIIFHVLGSPNVWLTTLLCTV
;
A
#
# COMPACT_ATOMS: atom_id res chain seq x y z
N MET A 1 14.42 -25.43 14.40
CA MET A 1 13.22 -24.60 14.47
C MET A 1 13.46 -23.17 14.07
N HIS A 2 14.31 -22.43 14.75
CA HIS A 2 14.56 -21.01 14.47
C HIS A 2 14.96 -20.71 13.03
N GLY A 3 15.80 -21.52 12.40
CA GLY A 3 16.18 -21.34 10.99
C GLY A 3 15.02 -21.44 9.99
N HIS A 4 14.02 -22.29 10.26
CA HIS A 4 12.82 -22.41 9.44
C HIS A 4 11.98 -21.13 9.50
N TRP A 5 11.71 -20.61 10.70
CA TRP A 5 10.94 -19.38 10.88
C TRP A 5 11.67 -18.18 10.31
N TYR A 6 12.98 -18.10 10.53
CA TYR A 6 13.79 -17.01 10.00
C TYR A 6 13.75 -16.96 8.47
N TYR A 7 13.94 -18.10 7.82
CA TYR A 7 13.85 -18.20 6.36
C TYR A 7 12.45 -17.80 5.85
N TYR A 8 11.40 -18.28 6.50
CA TYR A 8 10.02 -17.96 6.14
C TYR A 8 9.74 -16.46 6.27
N ARG A 9 10.12 -15.87 7.40
CA ARG A 9 9.97 -14.44 7.65
C ARG A 9 10.74 -13.60 6.64
N ALA A 10 12.03 -13.87 6.46
CA ALA A 10 12.90 -13.14 5.56
C ALA A 10 12.42 -13.25 4.11
N GLY A 11 12.04 -14.44 3.65
CA GLY A 11 11.55 -14.65 2.29
C GLY A 11 10.28 -13.87 2.00
N ASN A 12 9.27 -13.94 2.87
CA ASN A 12 8.03 -13.20 2.69
C ASN A 12 8.21 -11.69 2.86
N LEU A 13 9.08 -11.25 3.78
CA LEU A 13 9.39 -9.84 3.98
C LEU A 13 9.99 -9.22 2.73
N VAL A 14 10.94 -9.90 2.09
CA VAL A 14 11.57 -9.46 0.84
C VAL A 14 10.53 -9.35 -0.28
N GLN A 15 9.70 -10.38 -0.47
CA GLN A 15 8.66 -10.39 -1.50
C GLN A 15 7.65 -9.26 -1.27
N TYR A 16 7.20 -9.07 -0.04
CA TYR A 16 6.27 -8.01 0.31
C TYR A 16 6.88 -6.62 0.14
N PHE A 17 8.17 -6.45 0.46
CA PHE A 17 8.87 -5.18 0.27
C PHE A 17 8.88 -4.77 -1.20
N PHE A 18 9.14 -5.70 -2.12
CA PHE A 18 9.02 -5.44 -3.55
C PHE A 18 7.58 -5.16 -3.97
N TYR A 19 6.64 -5.98 -3.50
CA TYR A 19 5.22 -5.82 -3.79
C TYR A 19 4.73 -4.40 -3.49
N LYS A 20 4.95 -3.91 -2.25
CA LYS A 20 4.44 -2.60 -1.82
C LYS A 20 4.99 -1.44 -2.67
N ASN A 21 6.28 -1.48 -3.00
CA ASN A 21 6.92 -0.44 -3.79
C ASN A 21 6.44 -0.48 -5.25
N ILE A 22 6.38 -1.66 -5.86
CA ILE A 22 5.91 -1.82 -7.23
C ILE A 22 4.45 -1.39 -7.34
N ALA A 23 3.58 -1.78 -6.40
CA ALA A 23 2.19 -1.36 -6.39
C ALA A 23 2.04 0.17 -6.37
N CYS A 24 2.86 0.87 -5.59
CA CYS A 24 2.85 2.33 -5.54
C CYS A 24 3.38 2.98 -6.82
N PHE A 25 4.55 2.54 -7.29
CA PHE A 25 5.19 3.17 -8.46
C PHE A 25 4.49 2.85 -9.78
N THR A 26 3.85 1.68 -9.89
CA THR A 26 3.11 1.32 -11.11
C THR A 26 1.87 2.20 -11.31
N ALA A 27 1.23 2.69 -10.24
CA ALA A 27 0.15 3.66 -10.35
C ALA A 27 0.64 4.99 -10.98
N GLN A 28 1.83 5.44 -10.60
CA GLN A 28 2.49 6.60 -11.22
C GLN A 28 2.80 6.35 -12.71
N LEU A 29 3.22 5.12 -13.06
CA LEU A 29 3.50 4.74 -14.43
C LEU A 29 2.23 4.79 -15.30
N TYR A 30 1.11 4.26 -14.82
CA TYR A 30 -0.16 4.35 -15.55
C TYR A 30 -0.56 5.82 -15.78
N PHE A 31 -0.44 6.64 -14.77
CA PHE A 31 -0.71 8.07 -14.90
C PHE A 31 0.18 8.74 -15.97
N ALA A 32 1.45 8.38 -16.05
CA ALA A 32 2.37 8.92 -17.04
C ALA A 32 1.91 8.63 -18.49
N PHE A 33 1.34 7.45 -18.75
CA PHE A 33 0.76 7.14 -20.05
C PHE A 33 -0.43 8.05 -20.40
N PHE A 34 -1.32 8.32 -19.45
CA PHE A 34 -2.46 9.22 -19.67
C PHE A 34 -2.06 10.68 -19.80
N ASN A 35 -0.99 11.08 -19.14
CA ASN A 35 -0.48 12.45 -19.17
C ASN A 35 0.58 12.69 -20.26
N SER A 36 0.71 11.78 -21.22
CA SER A 36 1.68 11.87 -22.34
C SER A 36 3.11 12.19 -21.89
N PHE A 37 3.53 11.64 -20.73
CA PHE A 37 4.84 11.82 -20.13
C PHE A 37 5.21 13.29 -19.84
N SER A 38 4.25 14.11 -19.43
CA SER A 38 4.42 15.56 -19.18
C SER A 38 5.23 15.89 -17.92
N THR A 39 6.02 15.00 -17.36
CA THR A 39 6.83 15.17 -16.12
C THR A 39 6.02 15.52 -14.86
N GLN A 40 4.71 15.60 -14.94
CA GLN A 40 3.84 15.88 -13.80
C GLN A 40 3.69 14.63 -12.92
N THR A 41 3.95 14.78 -11.62
CA THR A 41 3.84 13.70 -10.66
C THR A 41 2.39 13.53 -10.19
N LEU A 42 1.93 12.28 -10.07
CA LEU A 42 0.62 11.96 -9.50
C LEU A 42 0.61 12.15 -7.98
N PHE A 43 1.70 11.74 -7.34
CA PHE A 43 1.85 11.77 -5.89
C PHE A 43 2.75 12.92 -5.45
N ASP A 44 2.43 13.51 -4.31
CA ASP A 44 3.28 14.48 -3.65
C ASP A 44 4.57 13.84 -3.12
N GLU A 45 5.71 14.53 -3.22
CA GLU A 45 7.03 14.03 -2.85
C GLU A 45 7.12 13.67 -1.35
N MET A 46 6.52 14.51 -0.50
CA MET A 46 6.47 14.25 0.94
C MET A 46 5.65 12.99 1.26
N SER A 47 4.52 12.82 0.59
CA SER A 47 3.68 11.63 0.73
C SER A 47 4.42 10.36 0.34
N LEU A 48 5.18 10.37 -0.77
CA LEU A 48 6.02 9.23 -1.19
C LEU A 48 7.11 8.89 -0.17
N THR A 49 7.72 9.89 0.43
CA THR A 49 8.73 9.71 1.49
C THR A 49 8.10 9.06 2.71
N MET A 50 6.96 9.57 3.17
CA MET A 50 6.24 9.06 4.34
C MET A 50 5.66 7.66 4.12
N TYR A 51 5.37 7.28 2.88
CA TYR A 51 4.92 5.93 2.51
C TYR A 51 5.85 4.84 3.04
N ASN A 52 7.14 5.00 2.79
CA ASN A 52 8.12 4.00 3.18
C ASN A 52 8.56 4.11 4.65
N ILE A 53 8.58 5.31 5.23
CA ILE A 53 9.09 5.55 6.59
C ILE A 53 8.02 5.26 7.65
N ILE A 54 6.81 5.78 7.47
CA ILE A 54 5.78 5.76 8.52
C ILE A 54 4.69 4.73 8.22
N TYR A 55 4.08 4.79 7.02
CA TYR A 55 2.83 4.06 6.79
C TYR A 55 3.02 2.56 6.59
N THR A 56 4.13 2.16 6.00
CA THR A 56 4.35 0.75 5.66
C THR A 56 5.49 0.08 6.42
N SER A 57 6.35 0.84 7.13
CA SER A 57 7.50 0.26 7.82
C SER A 57 7.11 -0.56 9.06
N LEU A 58 6.25 -0.02 9.91
CA LEU A 58 5.86 -0.65 11.17
C LEU A 58 5.16 -2.02 10.97
N PRO A 59 4.14 -2.16 10.11
CA PRO A 59 3.53 -3.45 9.85
C PRO A 59 4.52 -4.48 9.31
N VAL A 60 5.42 -4.07 8.40
CA VAL A 60 6.46 -4.93 7.82
C VAL A 60 7.44 -5.41 8.89
N PHE A 61 7.89 -4.50 9.75
CA PHE A 61 8.82 -4.81 10.83
C PHE A 61 8.23 -5.86 11.80
N LEU A 62 6.99 -5.66 12.24
CA LEU A 62 6.33 -6.61 13.16
C LEU A 62 6.01 -7.94 12.49
N PHE A 63 5.62 -7.94 11.23
CA PHE A 63 5.50 -9.17 10.45
C PHE A 63 6.82 -9.95 10.47
N GLY A 64 7.94 -9.28 10.20
CA GLY A 64 9.28 -9.89 10.22
C GLY A 64 9.71 -10.43 11.59
N LEU A 65 9.19 -9.89 12.71
CA LEU A 65 9.52 -10.35 14.06
C LEU A 65 8.65 -11.52 14.53
N PHE A 66 7.34 -11.45 14.32
CA PHE A 66 6.38 -12.31 15.02
C PHE A 66 5.76 -13.38 14.13
N GLU A 67 5.87 -13.30 12.82
CA GLU A 67 5.24 -14.27 11.91
C GLU A 67 5.77 -15.69 12.14
N LYS A 68 4.85 -16.65 12.20
CA LYS A 68 5.15 -18.08 12.35
C LYS A 68 4.33 -18.88 11.33
N ASN A 69 5.00 -19.71 10.54
CA ASN A 69 4.32 -20.55 9.57
C ASN A 69 3.74 -21.82 10.19
N TYR A 70 4.46 -22.41 11.16
CA TYR A 70 4.09 -23.64 11.87
C TYR A 70 4.46 -23.53 13.34
N ASP A 71 3.68 -24.20 14.18
CA ASP A 71 3.99 -24.32 15.61
C ASP A 71 5.23 -25.19 15.86
N ASP A 72 5.87 -24.95 16.98
CA ASP A 72 7.09 -25.63 17.44
C ASP A 72 6.93 -27.16 17.40
N LYS A 73 5.80 -27.66 17.92
CA LYS A 73 5.49 -29.11 17.99
C LYS A 73 5.39 -29.75 16.61
N VAL A 74 4.87 -29.04 15.63
CA VAL A 74 4.71 -29.55 14.26
C VAL A 74 6.07 -29.63 13.56
N LEU A 75 6.94 -28.64 13.75
CA LEU A 75 8.28 -28.62 13.16
C LEU A 75 9.19 -29.71 13.72
N VAL A 76 9.06 -30.06 15.00
CA VAL A 76 9.82 -31.17 15.61
C VAL A 76 9.38 -32.52 15.06
N ASN A 77 8.06 -32.73 14.91
CA ASN A 77 7.51 -34.00 14.51
C ASN A 77 7.55 -34.29 13.01
N LYS A 78 7.74 -33.26 12.15
CA LYS A 78 7.72 -33.39 10.69
C LYS A 78 8.98 -32.81 10.04
N PRO A 79 10.09 -33.58 10.00
CA PRO A 79 11.35 -33.11 9.39
C PRO A 79 11.24 -32.83 7.88
N GLU A 80 10.23 -33.37 7.21
CA GLU A 80 10.01 -33.16 5.79
C GLU A 80 9.74 -31.69 5.42
N LEU A 81 9.26 -30.89 6.36
CA LEU A 81 9.00 -29.45 6.15
C LEU A 81 10.28 -28.65 5.89
N TYR A 82 11.44 -29.16 6.35
CA TYR A 82 12.74 -28.55 6.09
C TYR A 82 13.22 -28.70 4.63
N LYS A 83 12.68 -29.66 3.87
CA LYS A 83 13.01 -29.82 2.45
C LYS A 83 12.63 -28.59 1.61
N LYS A 84 11.59 -27.87 2.02
CA LYS A 84 11.15 -26.64 1.33
C LYS A 84 12.17 -25.51 1.47
N ILE A 85 12.86 -25.43 2.61
CA ILE A 85 13.94 -24.46 2.84
C ILE A 85 15.13 -24.75 1.96
N HIS A 86 15.54 -26.00 1.91
CA HIS A 86 16.72 -26.44 1.14
C HIS A 86 16.58 -26.14 -0.37
N LYS A 87 15.35 -26.10 -0.87
CA LYS A 87 15.04 -25.79 -2.28
C LYS A 87 14.81 -24.30 -2.55
N ASN A 88 15.04 -23.42 -1.57
CA ASN A 88 14.76 -21.97 -1.68
C ASN A 88 13.36 -21.67 -2.26
N ALA A 89 12.36 -22.43 -1.85
CA ALA A 89 11.04 -22.41 -2.46
C ALA A 89 10.35 -21.03 -2.41
N LEU A 90 10.58 -20.25 -1.36
CA LEU A 90 9.97 -18.91 -1.19
C LEU A 90 10.67 -17.82 -2.01
N LEU A 91 11.96 -17.98 -2.30
CA LEU A 91 12.74 -17.02 -3.08
C LEU A 91 12.98 -17.52 -4.53
N SER A 92 12.17 -18.47 -5.00
CA SER A 92 12.27 -18.95 -6.37
C SER A 92 11.79 -17.86 -7.35
N PRO A 93 12.39 -17.77 -8.56
CA PRO A 93 12.00 -16.76 -9.56
C PRO A 93 10.51 -16.78 -9.89
N LYS A 94 9.89 -17.97 -9.88
CA LYS A 94 8.45 -18.12 -10.14
C LYS A 94 7.61 -17.45 -9.09
N VAL A 95 7.94 -17.60 -7.80
CA VAL A 95 7.21 -16.96 -6.71
C VAL A 95 7.40 -15.46 -6.76
N SER A 96 8.62 -14.99 -7.02
CA SER A 96 8.89 -13.55 -7.16
C SER A 96 8.11 -12.94 -8.32
N LEU A 97 8.03 -13.61 -9.47
CA LEU A 97 7.23 -13.16 -10.60
C LEU A 97 5.72 -13.11 -10.28
N MET A 98 5.20 -14.08 -9.51
CA MET A 98 3.81 -14.06 -9.07
C MET A 98 3.51 -12.85 -8.19
N TRP A 99 4.38 -12.53 -7.24
CA TRP A 99 4.24 -11.35 -6.39
C TRP A 99 4.32 -10.04 -7.19
N LEU A 100 5.19 -10.01 -8.17
CA LEU A 100 5.37 -8.87 -9.07
C LEU A 100 4.11 -8.65 -9.94
N PHE A 101 3.59 -9.72 -10.52
CA PHE A 101 2.35 -9.68 -11.28
C PHE A 101 1.17 -9.21 -10.42
N ASP A 102 1.06 -9.72 -9.21
CA ASP A 102 0.01 -9.34 -8.26
C ASP A 102 0.11 -7.84 -7.86
N ALA A 103 1.33 -7.32 -7.68
CA ALA A 103 1.55 -5.90 -7.42
C ALA A 103 1.09 -5.00 -8.59
N VAL A 104 1.46 -5.37 -9.81
CA VAL A 104 1.06 -4.65 -11.03
C VAL A 104 -0.45 -4.71 -11.22
N TRP A 105 -1.04 -5.89 -11.00
CA TRP A 105 -2.49 -6.09 -11.10
C TRP A 105 -3.26 -5.27 -10.05
N SER A 106 -2.86 -5.32 -8.79
CA SER A 106 -3.50 -4.54 -7.72
C SER A 106 -3.43 -3.04 -7.98
N SER A 107 -2.28 -2.55 -8.47
CA SER A 107 -2.10 -1.16 -8.86
C SER A 107 -2.99 -0.77 -10.04
N MET A 108 -3.10 -1.65 -11.05
CA MET A 108 -3.95 -1.45 -12.22
C MET A 108 -5.42 -1.32 -11.81
N VAL A 109 -5.92 -2.26 -11.01
CA VAL A 109 -7.31 -2.22 -10.51
C VAL A 109 -7.57 -0.92 -9.74
N THR A 110 -6.67 -0.56 -8.83
CA THR A 110 -6.80 0.68 -8.03
C THR A 110 -6.82 1.92 -8.94
N PHE A 111 -5.89 2.04 -9.86
CA PHE A 111 -5.81 3.19 -10.76
C PHE A 111 -7.07 3.34 -11.62
N PHE A 112 -7.49 2.27 -12.30
CA PHE A 112 -8.64 2.33 -13.20
C PHE A 112 -9.97 2.48 -12.46
N ALA A 113 -10.13 1.92 -11.27
CA ALA A 113 -11.32 2.12 -10.45
C ALA A 113 -11.51 3.61 -10.10
N PHE A 114 -10.44 4.28 -9.67
CA PHE A 114 -10.47 5.72 -9.40
C PHE A 114 -10.58 6.56 -10.67
N TYR A 115 -9.95 6.15 -11.75
CA TYR A 115 -10.09 6.83 -13.04
C TYR A 115 -11.55 6.87 -13.49
N LEU A 116 -12.26 5.73 -13.43
CA LEU A 116 -13.69 5.66 -13.75
C LEU A 116 -14.56 6.47 -12.79
N LEU A 117 -14.23 6.46 -11.49
CA LEU A 117 -14.94 7.25 -10.49
C LEU A 117 -14.83 8.75 -10.80
N PHE A 118 -13.62 9.25 -11.04
CA PHE A 118 -13.40 10.67 -11.29
C PHE A 118 -13.84 11.11 -12.69
N ALA A 119 -13.77 10.25 -13.71
CA ALA A 119 -14.28 10.55 -15.04
C ALA A 119 -15.77 10.83 -15.04
N ASN A 120 -16.55 10.11 -14.21
CA ASN A 120 -17.99 10.32 -14.08
C ASN A 120 -18.34 11.58 -13.28
N HIS A 121 -17.45 12.02 -12.35
CA HIS A 121 -17.67 13.23 -11.54
C HIS A 121 -17.16 14.52 -12.17
N SER A 122 -16.32 14.48 -13.19
CA SER A 122 -15.72 15.67 -13.84
C SER A 122 -16.73 16.49 -14.63
N SER A 123 -17.95 15.99 -14.86
CA SER A 123 -19.00 16.71 -15.57
C SER A 123 -19.64 17.85 -14.76
N GLU A 124 -19.46 17.92 -13.45
CA GLU A 124 -20.18 18.88 -12.59
C GLU A 124 -19.27 19.98 -11.99
N THR A 125 -17.96 19.84 -11.95
CA THR A 125 -17.08 20.81 -11.29
C THR A 125 -15.94 21.27 -12.19
N SER A 126 -16.15 22.39 -12.85
CA SER A 126 -15.20 23.07 -13.75
C SER A 126 -14.00 23.77 -13.07
N LYS A 127 -13.32 23.12 -12.11
CA LYS A 127 -12.05 23.60 -11.56
C LYS A 127 -10.96 22.53 -11.74
N SER A 128 -10.32 22.59 -12.90
CA SER A 128 -9.40 21.57 -13.43
C SER A 128 -8.20 21.18 -12.54
N ASN A 129 -7.69 22.06 -11.70
CA ASN A 129 -6.50 21.78 -10.89
C ASN A 129 -6.82 20.99 -9.60
N LEU A 130 -7.97 21.26 -8.99
CA LEU A 130 -8.43 20.54 -7.79
C LEU A 130 -8.75 19.07 -8.08
N GLY A 131 -9.26 18.77 -9.27
CA GLY A 131 -9.62 17.40 -9.66
C GLY A 131 -8.41 16.46 -9.75
N MET A 132 -7.28 16.92 -10.27
CA MET A 132 -6.09 16.10 -10.43
C MET A 132 -5.42 15.78 -9.09
N LEU A 133 -5.28 16.76 -8.21
CA LEU A 133 -4.69 16.57 -6.88
C LEU A 133 -5.57 15.65 -6.03
N SER A 134 -6.91 15.81 -6.10
CA SER A 134 -7.86 14.92 -5.43
C SER A 134 -7.76 13.48 -5.93
N PHE A 135 -7.60 13.30 -7.23
CA PHE A 135 -7.40 12.00 -7.86
C PHE A 135 -6.12 11.33 -7.38
N GLY A 136 -4.99 12.05 -7.40
CA GLY A 136 -3.71 11.54 -6.92
C GLY A 136 -3.75 11.15 -5.44
N PHE A 137 -4.35 12.00 -4.61
CA PHE A 137 -4.49 11.73 -3.18
C PHE A 137 -5.39 10.51 -2.90
N ALA A 138 -6.52 10.38 -3.60
CA ALA A 138 -7.43 9.25 -3.45
C ALA A 138 -6.78 7.91 -3.83
N ILE A 139 -6.03 7.87 -4.94
CA ILE A 139 -5.26 6.68 -5.34
C ILE A 139 -4.19 6.36 -4.31
N TYR A 140 -3.43 7.37 -3.86
CA TYR A 140 -2.38 7.18 -2.87
C TYR A 140 -2.91 6.56 -1.58
N GLN A 141 -3.99 7.13 -1.03
CA GLN A 141 -4.64 6.60 0.16
C GLN A 141 -5.09 5.15 -0.04
N SER A 142 -5.68 4.85 -1.19
CA SER A 142 -6.14 3.49 -1.52
C SER A 142 -4.99 2.50 -1.62
N VAL A 143 -3.88 2.87 -2.26
CA VAL A 143 -2.70 2.01 -2.35
C VAL A 143 -2.17 1.67 -0.97
N VAL A 144 -2.09 2.64 -0.03
CA VAL A 144 -1.66 2.37 1.35
C VAL A 144 -2.59 1.38 2.04
N VAL A 145 -3.91 1.53 1.86
CA VAL A 145 -4.91 0.62 2.43
C VAL A 145 -4.77 -0.77 1.83
N VAL A 146 -4.73 -0.91 0.50
CA VAL A 146 -4.59 -2.20 -0.20
C VAL A 146 -3.33 -2.94 0.25
N VAL A 147 -2.20 -2.24 0.30
CA VAL A 147 -0.92 -2.82 0.73
C VAL A 147 -0.98 -3.27 2.20
N SER A 148 -1.62 -2.49 3.08
CA SER A 148 -1.80 -2.85 4.49
C SER A 148 -2.71 -4.07 4.67
N PHE A 149 -3.78 -4.18 3.91
CA PHE A 149 -4.63 -5.37 3.91
C PHE A 149 -3.93 -6.59 3.31
N ARG A 150 -3.08 -6.40 2.32
CA ARG A 150 -2.31 -7.51 1.72
C ARG A 150 -1.37 -8.18 2.71
N ILE A 151 -0.68 -7.42 3.55
CA ILE A 151 0.17 -8.03 4.60
C ILE A 151 -0.68 -8.81 5.61
N LEU A 152 -1.87 -8.30 5.96
CA LEU A 152 -2.80 -8.97 6.85
C LEU A 152 -3.32 -10.28 6.26
N ALA A 153 -3.72 -10.27 4.99
CA ALA A 153 -4.21 -11.46 4.29
C ALA A 153 -3.11 -12.52 4.11
N HIS A 154 -1.85 -12.10 3.98
CA HIS A 154 -0.72 -13.00 3.84
C HIS A 154 -0.22 -13.55 5.19
N SER A 155 -0.49 -12.86 6.30
CA SER A 155 -0.13 -13.30 7.65
C SER A 155 -0.91 -14.56 8.04
N ARG A 156 -0.20 -15.59 8.46
CA ARG A 156 -0.79 -16.82 8.99
C ARG A 156 -0.98 -16.78 10.50
N PHE A 157 -0.13 -16.03 11.18
CA PHE A 157 -0.21 -15.87 12.62
C PHE A 157 -0.79 -14.49 12.95
N TRP A 158 -2.10 -14.44 13.13
CA TRP A 158 -2.79 -13.22 13.49
C TRP A 158 -2.44 -12.81 14.91
N ASN A 159 -1.46 -11.96 15.04
CA ASN A 159 -1.07 -11.37 16.32
C ASN A 159 -1.80 -10.03 16.50
N ILE A 160 -2.31 -9.79 17.70
CA ILE A 160 -2.96 -8.51 18.06
C ILE A 160 -2.03 -7.31 17.82
N LEU A 161 -0.72 -7.50 17.99
CA LEU A 161 0.27 -6.46 17.72
C LEU A 161 0.32 -6.07 16.24
N LEU A 162 0.19 -7.04 15.31
CA LEU A 162 0.15 -6.76 13.89
C LEU A 162 -1.10 -5.96 13.51
N LEU A 163 -2.26 -6.33 14.07
CA LEU A 163 -3.51 -5.59 13.87
C LEU A 163 -3.41 -4.16 14.40
N LEU A 164 -2.86 -4.00 15.59
CA LEU A 164 -2.68 -2.66 16.20
C LEU A 164 -1.75 -1.78 15.36
N THR A 165 -0.68 -2.33 14.79
CA THR A 165 0.23 -1.53 13.94
C THR A 165 -0.37 -1.16 12.60
N ILE A 166 -1.18 -2.01 11.98
CA ILE A 166 -1.91 -1.65 10.77
C ILE A 166 -2.89 -0.52 11.06
N PHE A 167 -3.64 -0.64 12.16
CA PHE A 167 -4.57 0.40 12.58
C PHE A 167 -3.85 1.72 12.90
N PHE A 168 -2.73 1.64 13.62
CA PHE A 168 -1.89 2.80 13.91
C PHE A 168 -1.34 3.44 12.63
N SER A 169 -0.88 2.64 11.68
CA SER A 169 -0.40 3.11 10.38
C SER A 169 -1.47 3.89 9.60
N LEU A 170 -2.71 3.40 9.60
CA LEU A 170 -3.84 4.09 8.95
C LEU A 170 -4.22 5.39 9.67
N ILE A 171 -4.17 5.40 11.00
CA ILE A 171 -4.38 6.65 11.77
C ILE A 171 -3.28 7.65 11.46
N MET A 172 -2.02 7.21 11.45
CA MET A 172 -0.89 8.09 11.12
C MET A 172 -0.98 8.66 9.71
N LEU A 173 -1.49 7.88 8.73
CA LEU A 173 -1.77 8.37 7.39
C LEU A 173 -2.74 9.55 7.43
N LEU A 174 -3.86 9.42 8.12
CA LEU A 174 -4.86 10.50 8.23
C LEU A 174 -4.31 11.71 9.00
N CYS A 175 -3.70 11.49 10.16
CA CYS A 175 -3.16 12.57 10.98
C CYS A 175 -2.06 13.35 10.27
N PHE A 176 -1.12 12.66 9.63
CA PHE A 176 -0.04 13.32 8.92
C PHE A 176 -0.57 14.17 7.76
N ASN A 177 -1.48 13.63 6.95
CA ASN A 177 -2.06 14.39 5.86
C ASN A 177 -2.80 15.63 6.36
N LEU A 178 -3.58 15.53 7.43
CA LEU A 178 -4.27 16.69 8.01
C LEU A 178 -3.28 17.74 8.51
N ILE A 179 -2.23 17.35 9.22
CA ILE A 179 -1.22 18.27 9.75
C ILE A 179 -0.42 18.92 8.60
N TYR A 180 0.05 18.12 7.65
CA TYR A 180 0.87 18.59 6.54
C TYR A 180 0.13 19.64 5.69
N HIS A 181 -1.13 19.38 5.39
CA HIS A 181 -1.92 20.31 4.58
C HIS A 181 -2.40 21.54 5.36
N SER A 182 -2.66 21.42 6.64
CA SER A 182 -2.92 22.59 7.50
C SER A 182 -1.69 23.50 7.59
N PHE A 183 -0.51 22.90 7.66
CA PHE A 183 0.74 23.66 7.70
C PHE A 183 1.07 24.32 6.36
N SER A 184 0.80 23.66 5.24
CA SER A 184 1.00 24.23 3.90
C SER A 184 0.07 25.42 3.63
N GLU A 185 -1.13 25.41 4.17
CA GLU A 185 -2.07 26.55 4.12
C GLU A 185 -1.54 27.73 4.93
N ALA A 186 -1.02 27.48 6.14
CA ALA A 186 -0.45 28.52 7.00
C ALA A 186 0.76 29.23 6.36
N LEU A 187 1.52 28.54 5.48
CA LEU A 187 2.64 29.09 4.72
C LEU A 187 2.22 29.73 3.40
N ASN A 188 0.92 29.88 3.11
CA ASN A 188 0.40 30.38 1.84
C ASN A 188 1.01 29.66 0.61
N ALA A 189 1.25 28.37 0.70
CA ALA A 189 1.75 27.57 -0.41
C ALA A 189 0.71 27.58 -1.55
N PRO A 190 1.12 27.76 -2.82
CA PRO A 190 0.21 27.95 -3.95
C PRO A 190 -0.71 26.75 -4.23
N ASN A 191 -0.44 25.59 -3.62
CA ASN A 191 -1.21 24.38 -3.75
C ASN A 191 -1.78 23.95 -2.40
N SER A 192 -2.65 24.76 -1.78
CA SER A 192 -3.31 24.37 -0.53
C SER A 192 -4.23 23.16 -0.79
N MET A 193 -3.74 21.97 -0.43
CA MET A 193 -4.50 20.71 -0.52
C MET A 193 -5.52 20.55 0.64
N TYR A 194 -5.60 21.49 1.56
CA TYR A 194 -6.43 21.40 2.75
C TYR A 194 -7.91 21.09 2.43
N GLN A 195 -8.51 21.85 1.53
CA GLN A 195 -9.89 21.62 1.08
C GLN A 195 -10.06 20.28 0.36
N ILE A 196 -9.04 19.82 -0.35
CA ILE A 196 -9.03 18.57 -1.12
C ILE A 196 -9.17 17.37 -0.20
N ILE A 197 -8.45 17.35 0.91
CA ILE A 197 -8.49 16.24 1.87
C ILE A 197 -9.88 16.07 2.45
N PHE A 198 -10.48 17.17 2.91
CA PHE A 198 -11.84 17.10 3.44
C PHE A 198 -12.85 16.65 2.39
N HIS A 199 -12.69 17.08 1.14
CA HIS A 199 -13.54 16.64 0.04
C HIS A 199 -13.38 15.15 -0.26
N VAL A 200 -12.15 14.65 -0.32
CA VAL A 200 -11.86 13.23 -0.60
C VAL A 200 -12.30 12.34 0.57
N LEU A 201 -11.97 12.70 1.80
CA LEU A 201 -12.37 11.95 3.00
C LEU A 201 -13.88 11.98 3.25
N GLY A 202 -14.54 13.09 2.90
CA GLY A 202 -15.99 13.26 3.04
C GLY A 202 -16.81 12.54 1.98
N SER A 203 -16.19 12.10 0.88
CA SER A 203 -16.92 11.43 -0.20
C SER A 203 -17.07 9.92 0.06
N PRO A 204 -18.30 9.40 0.26
CA PRO A 204 -18.53 7.98 0.52
C PRO A 204 -18.09 7.09 -0.66
N ASN A 205 -18.13 7.63 -1.87
CA ASN A 205 -17.73 6.91 -3.09
C ASN A 205 -16.24 6.54 -3.10
N VAL A 206 -15.37 7.40 -2.55
CA VAL A 206 -13.94 7.11 -2.41
C VAL A 206 -13.72 5.95 -1.45
N TRP A 207 -14.42 5.91 -0.32
CA TRP A 207 -14.32 4.82 0.65
C TRP A 207 -14.84 3.49 0.09
N LEU A 208 -15.98 3.52 -0.61
CA LEU A 208 -16.52 2.33 -1.28
C LEU A 208 -15.56 1.79 -2.35
N THR A 209 -14.95 2.68 -3.13
CA THR A 209 -13.96 2.28 -4.15
C THR A 209 -12.70 1.72 -3.50
N THR A 210 -12.20 2.30 -2.40
CA THR A 210 -11.06 1.74 -1.65
C THR A 210 -11.36 0.36 -1.11
N LEU A 211 -12.54 0.14 -0.53
CA LEU A 211 -12.96 -1.18 -0.06
C LEU A 211 -13.07 -2.19 -1.20
N LEU A 212 -13.62 -1.79 -2.34
CA LEU A 212 -13.72 -2.65 -3.51
C LEU A 212 -12.35 -3.06 -4.06
N CYS A 213 -11.36 -2.18 -4.00
CA CYS A 213 -9.99 -2.49 -4.43
C CYS A 213 -9.24 -3.40 -3.42
N THR A 214 -9.71 -3.52 -2.17
CA THR A 214 -9.07 -4.38 -1.14
C THR A 214 -9.58 -5.82 -1.17
N VAL A 215 -10.73 -6.08 -1.78
CA VAL A 215 -11.35 -7.39 -1.94
C VAL A 215 -10.81 -8.09 -3.17
#